data_9da045da429a68976dba773276f5c7d0
#
_entry.id   9da045da429a68976dba773276f5c7d0
#
_cell.length_a   1.000
_cell.length_b   1.000
_cell.length_c   1.000
_cell.angle_alpha   90.00
_cell.angle_beta   90.00
_cell.angle_gamma   90.00
#
_symmetry.space_group_name_H-M   'P 1'
#
loop_
_entity.id
_entity.type
_entity.pdbx_description
1 polymer ?
#
loop_
_entity_poly.entity_id
_entity_poly.type
_entity_poly.pdbx_seq_one_letter_code
_entity_poly.pdbx_strand_id
1 'polypeptide(L)'
;NSLKATLGASEVSLASNGHLGKKTSYLVSVRQSYLQFLFDMLGLPFLPTFTDAQFKLKTRFDARNELTVLGLGGIDKMKLNTKADDEDNEYILSYLPKIQQETFTLGAVYRHYAGAHVQSVVASHSYLNNRNTKYQQNDESDPEHLMLRLRSTEQNTQLRLENSSSFRNWKVTVGTSLDYSQYSNTTFQKVYTDRAQTFDYHTYLGIMRWGLFGTVNYTSIDERFTASLGLRADANNYSAAMK
;
A
#
# COMPACT_ATOMS: atom_id res chain seq x y z
N ASN A 1 11.74 -19.89 -17.41
CA ASN A 1 12.24 -19.07 -16.30
C ASN A 1 13.07 -17.94 -16.87
N SER A 2 12.89 -16.74 -16.41
CA SER A 2 13.69 -15.58 -16.79
C SER A 2 14.29 -14.92 -15.56
N LEU A 3 15.45 -14.29 -15.75
CA LEU A 3 16.10 -13.42 -14.78
C LEU A 3 16.45 -12.11 -15.50
N LYS A 4 16.05 -10.99 -14.92
CA LYS A 4 16.33 -9.66 -15.45
C LYS A 4 17.02 -8.83 -14.38
N ALA A 5 18.20 -8.33 -14.67
CA ALA A 5 18.86 -7.30 -13.89
C ALA A 5 18.77 -5.97 -14.65
N THR A 6 18.45 -4.90 -13.94
CA THR A 6 18.37 -3.56 -14.50
C THR A 6 19.22 -2.61 -13.68
N LEU A 7 20.06 -1.84 -14.36
CA LEU A 7 20.81 -0.74 -13.78
C LEU A 7 20.34 0.53 -14.48
N GLY A 8 19.63 1.37 -13.74
CA GLY A 8 19.12 2.67 -14.22
C GLY A 8 19.96 3.83 -13.73
N ALA A 9 19.57 5.05 -14.03
CA ALA A 9 20.23 6.27 -13.56
C ALA A 9 20.05 6.51 -12.05
N SER A 10 18.98 5.95 -11.44
CA SER A 10 18.61 6.21 -10.06
C SER A 10 18.38 4.94 -9.23
N GLU A 11 18.39 3.76 -9.85
CA GLU A 11 18.02 2.51 -9.18
C GLU A 11 18.67 1.28 -9.80
N VAL A 12 18.82 0.24 -8.99
CA VAL A 12 19.13 -1.11 -9.42
C VAL A 12 17.98 -2.05 -9.08
N SER A 13 17.67 -2.97 -9.98
CA SER A 13 16.64 -3.96 -9.72
C SER A 13 17.03 -5.35 -10.24
N LEU A 14 16.50 -6.36 -9.56
CA LEU A 14 16.59 -7.76 -9.94
C LEU A 14 15.19 -8.36 -9.93
N ALA A 15 14.79 -8.97 -11.05
CA ALA A 15 13.51 -9.62 -11.18
C ALA A 15 13.67 -11.02 -11.77
N SER A 16 12.90 -11.96 -11.24
CA SER A 16 12.84 -13.32 -11.77
C SER A 16 11.38 -13.76 -11.90
N ASN A 17 11.09 -14.45 -12.97
CA ASN A 17 9.80 -15.11 -13.13
C ASN A 17 9.98 -16.47 -13.82
N GLY A 18 9.02 -17.36 -13.57
CA GLY A 18 9.07 -18.68 -14.15
C GLY A 18 8.11 -19.66 -13.49
N HIS A 19 8.48 -20.93 -13.57
CA HIS A 19 7.70 -22.02 -13.02
C HIS A 19 8.50 -22.82 -12.00
N LEU A 20 7.85 -23.13 -10.90
CA LEU A 20 8.28 -24.09 -9.88
C LEU A 20 7.51 -25.39 -10.10
N GLY A 21 8.08 -26.26 -10.93
CA GLY A 21 7.40 -27.47 -11.40
C GLY A 21 6.27 -27.17 -12.40
N LYS A 22 5.31 -28.10 -12.50
CA LYS A 22 4.24 -28.03 -13.53
C LYS A 22 3.02 -27.21 -13.12
N LYS A 23 2.83 -26.94 -11.83
CA LYS A 23 1.60 -26.38 -11.29
C LYS A 23 1.73 -24.97 -10.72
N THR A 24 2.95 -24.52 -10.46
CA THR A 24 3.21 -23.26 -9.80
C THR A 24 4.04 -22.33 -10.68
N SER A 25 3.56 -21.12 -10.89
CA SER A 25 4.34 -20.03 -11.46
C SER A 25 4.70 -19.02 -10.37
N TYR A 26 5.83 -18.35 -10.55
CA TYR A 26 6.30 -17.32 -9.63
C TYR A 26 6.76 -16.07 -10.36
N LEU A 27 6.70 -14.99 -9.66
CA LEU A 27 7.36 -13.71 -9.97
C LEU A 27 7.92 -13.18 -8.66
N VAL A 28 9.16 -12.72 -8.68
CA VAL A 28 9.81 -12.02 -7.57
C VAL A 28 10.63 -10.88 -8.13
N SER A 29 10.62 -9.74 -7.46
CA SER A 29 11.54 -8.66 -7.77
C SER A 29 11.94 -7.90 -6.52
N VAL A 30 13.15 -7.36 -6.54
CA VAL A 30 13.70 -6.48 -5.53
C VAL A 30 14.31 -5.27 -6.25
N ARG A 31 14.09 -4.09 -5.68
CA ARG A 31 14.60 -2.84 -6.22
C ARG A 31 15.21 -1.99 -5.10
N GLN A 32 16.34 -1.39 -5.37
CA GLN A 32 17.04 -0.46 -4.50
C GLN A 32 17.33 0.82 -5.25
N SER A 33 16.89 1.94 -4.71
CA SER A 33 17.24 3.27 -5.19
C SER A 33 18.60 3.73 -4.65
N TYR A 34 19.33 4.44 -5.47
CA TYR A 34 20.48 5.24 -5.08
C TYR A 34 20.32 6.72 -5.48
N LEU A 35 19.08 7.16 -5.58
CA LEU A 35 18.70 8.53 -5.96
C LEU A 35 19.33 9.59 -5.04
N GLN A 36 19.61 9.23 -3.79
CA GLN A 36 20.32 10.08 -2.83
C GLN A 36 21.66 10.60 -3.37
N PHE A 37 22.42 9.79 -4.11
CA PHE A 37 23.72 10.23 -4.68
C PHE A 37 23.53 11.29 -5.76
N LEU A 38 22.51 11.14 -6.60
CA LEU A 38 22.18 12.14 -7.61
C LEU A 38 21.73 13.44 -6.97
N PHE A 39 20.92 13.38 -5.94
CA PHE A 39 20.41 14.56 -5.22
C PHE A 39 21.53 15.27 -4.44
N ASP A 40 22.45 14.51 -3.86
CA ASP A 40 23.63 15.07 -3.20
C ASP A 40 24.54 15.80 -4.21
N MET A 41 24.78 15.21 -5.38
CA MET A 41 25.55 15.86 -6.46
C MET A 41 24.92 17.13 -7.02
N LEU A 42 23.58 17.21 -6.99
CA LEU A 42 22.81 18.37 -7.43
C LEU A 42 22.65 19.43 -6.31
N GLY A 43 23.24 19.20 -5.12
CA GLY A 43 23.13 20.11 -4.00
C GLY A 43 21.72 20.23 -3.42
N LEU A 44 20.83 19.23 -3.65
CA LEU A 44 19.46 19.30 -3.14
C LEU A 44 19.38 19.09 -1.64
N PRO A 45 18.43 19.75 -0.93
CA PRO A 45 18.37 19.75 0.53
C PRO A 45 17.84 18.44 1.14
N PHE A 46 17.46 17.47 0.31
CA PHE A 46 16.93 16.19 0.77
C PHE A 46 17.47 15.01 -0.06
N LEU A 47 17.66 13.87 0.61
CA LEU A 47 18.31 12.67 0.08
C LEU A 47 17.36 11.47 0.19
N PRO A 48 16.50 11.25 -0.83
CA PRO A 48 15.54 10.15 -0.81
C PRO A 48 16.22 8.82 -1.15
N THR A 49 15.79 7.77 -0.47
CA THR A 49 16.11 6.38 -0.80
C THR A 49 14.86 5.53 -0.69
N PHE A 50 14.73 4.54 -1.56
CA PHE A 50 13.70 3.53 -1.41
C PHE A 50 14.26 2.13 -1.70
N THR A 51 13.72 1.17 -0.98
CA THR A 51 13.96 -0.26 -1.19
C THR A 51 12.62 -0.93 -1.24
N ASP A 52 12.32 -1.66 -2.28
CA ASP A 52 11.09 -2.42 -2.39
C ASP A 52 11.29 -3.84 -2.89
N ALA A 53 10.38 -4.71 -2.49
CA ALA A 53 10.34 -6.09 -2.92
C ALA A 53 8.90 -6.51 -3.17
N GLN A 54 8.71 -7.39 -4.14
CA GLN A 54 7.42 -7.98 -4.40
C GLN A 54 7.55 -9.42 -4.86
N PHE A 55 6.55 -10.22 -4.53
CA PHE A 55 6.43 -11.57 -5.05
C PHE A 55 4.98 -11.92 -5.41
N LYS A 56 4.82 -12.84 -6.32
CA LYS A 56 3.55 -13.47 -6.65
C LYS A 56 3.79 -14.96 -6.91
N LEU A 57 3.03 -15.79 -6.23
CA LEU A 57 2.99 -17.23 -6.45
C LEU A 57 1.59 -17.59 -6.91
N LYS A 58 1.49 -18.31 -7.99
CA LYS A 58 0.21 -18.82 -8.51
C LYS A 58 0.33 -20.33 -8.68
N THR A 59 -0.47 -21.07 -7.90
CA THR A 59 -0.50 -22.54 -7.92
C THR A 59 -1.87 -23.03 -8.37
N ARG A 60 -1.89 -23.87 -9.39
CA ARG A 60 -3.07 -24.61 -9.82
C ARG A 60 -2.96 -26.03 -9.26
N PHE A 61 -3.72 -26.33 -8.22
CA PHE A 61 -3.71 -27.64 -7.57
C PHE A 61 -4.24 -28.72 -8.50
N ASP A 62 -5.35 -28.39 -9.18
CA ASP A 62 -6.04 -29.21 -10.16
C ASP A 62 -6.81 -28.35 -11.17
N ALA A 63 -7.68 -28.96 -12.00
CA ALA A 63 -8.46 -28.23 -13.00
C ALA A 63 -9.50 -27.26 -12.40
N ARG A 64 -9.84 -27.41 -11.12
CA ARG A 64 -10.89 -26.65 -10.45
C ARG A 64 -10.36 -25.68 -9.39
N ASN A 65 -9.14 -25.87 -8.90
CA ASN A 65 -8.65 -25.17 -7.72
C ASN A 65 -7.34 -24.42 -8.01
N GLU A 66 -7.37 -23.14 -7.76
CA GLU A 66 -6.25 -22.22 -7.99
C GLU A 66 -6.05 -21.31 -6.77
N LEU A 67 -4.81 -21.18 -6.30
CA LEU A 67 -4.40 -20.23 -5.27
C LEU A 67 -3.38 -19.27 -5.85
N THR A 68 -3.60 -17.99 -5.65
CA THR A 68 -2.61 -16.95 -5.89
C THR A 68 -2.27 -16.27 -4.57
N VAL A 69 -0.99 -16.19 -4.24
CA VAL A 69 -0.48 -15.42 -3.10
C VAL A 69 0.42 -14.34 -3.66
N LEU A 70 0.29 -13.13 -3.16
CA LEU A 70 1.12 -12.00 -3.51
C LEU A 70 1.55 -11.23 -2.28
N GLY A 71 2.74 -10.69 -2.33
CA GLY A 71 3.25 -9.78 -1.32
C GLY A 71 4.05 -8.67 -1.97
N LEU A 72 3.95 -7.50 -1.39
CA LEU A 72 4.76 -6.33 -1.73
C LEU A 72 5.10 -5.56 -0.47
N GLY A 73 6.27 -4.98 -0.44
CA GLY A 73 6.70 -4.17 0.69
C GLY A 73 7.77 -3.19 0.25
N GLY A 74 7.88 -2.09 0.99
CA GLY A 74 8.83 -1.04 0.71
C GLY A 74 9.26 -0.31 1.98
N ILE A 75 10.46 0.25 1.91
CA ILE A 75 11.03 1.14 2.92
C ILE A 75 11.49 2.38 2.18
N ASP A 76 10.88 3.51 2.51
CA ASP A 76 11.22 4.83 2.00
C ASP A 76 11.86 5.65 3.11
N LYS A 77 12.95 6.31 2.80
CA LYS A 77 13.64 7.21 3.73
C LYS A 77 14.02 8.50 3.01
N MET A 78 13.77 9.61 3.65
CA MET A 78 14.24 10.91 3.23
C MET A 78 15.09 11.51 4.35
N LYS A 79 16.39 11.60 4.13
CA LYS A 79 17.34 12.30 5.00
C LYS A 79 17.47 13.75 4.53
N LEU A 80 17.88 14.62 5.44
CA LEU A 80 18.22 16.00 5.10
C LEU A 80 19.69 16.07 4.65
N ASN A 81 19.96 16.90 3.64
CA ASN A 81 21.29 17.23 3.17
C ASN A 81 21.72 18.56 3.80
N THR A 82 22.23 18.51 5.02
CA THR A 82 22.66 19.70 5.77
C THR A 82 23.96 20.33 5.23
N LYS A 83 24.50 19.82 4.12
CA LYS A 83 25.63 20.40 3.41
C LYS A 83 25.22 21.36 2.29
N ALA A 84 23.93 21.34 1.93
CA ALA A 84 23.36 22.27 0.96
C ALA A 84 23.12 23.61 1.67
N ASP A 85 24.04 24.56 1.51
CA ASP A 85 24.22 25.75 2.32
C ASP A 85 23.88 27.07 1.58
N ASP A 86 23.16 26.99 0.45
CA ASP A 86 22.58 28.18 -0.18
C ASP A 86 21.30 28.62 0.53
N GLU A 87 20.94 29.93 0.42
CA GLU A 87 19.81 30.53 1.14
C GLU A 87 18.48 29.80 0.89
N ASP A 88 18.22 29.34 -0.33
CA ASP A 88 17.00 28.62 -0.68
C ASP A 88 16.95 27.27 0.01
N ASN A 89 18.06 26.54 0.03
CA ASN A 89 18.17 25.24 0.68
C ASN A 89 18.11 25.37 2.21
N GLU A 90 18.75 26.37 2.81
CA GLU A 90 18.62 26.65 4.25
C GLU A 90 17.15 26.90 4.64
N TYR A 91 16.42 27.68 3.84
CA TYR A 91 14.99 27.90 4.06
C TYR A 91 14.20 26.60 4.01
N ILE A 92 14.42 25.76 2.99
CA ILE A 92 13.76 24.45 2.86
C ILE A 92 14.13 23.55 4.05
N LEU A 93 15.40 23.48 4.42
CA LEU A 93 15.89 22.69 5.55
C LEU A 93 15.31 23.15 6.88
N SER A 94 14.93 24.44 7.00
CA SER A 94 14.35 24.97 8.24
C SER A 94 13.02 24.31 8.62
N TYR A 95 12.19 23.92 7.66
CA TYR A 95 10.87 23.31 7.90
C TYR A 95 10.74 21.84 7.49
N LEU A 96 11.63 21.32 6.64
CA LEU A 96 11.55 19.96 6.11
C LEU A 96 11.86 18.93 7.22
N PRO A 97 10.99 17.94 7.51
CA PRO A 97 11.28 16.86 8.44
C PRO A 97 12.08 15.75 7.78
N LYS A 98 12.77 14.93 8.58
CA LYS A 98 13.20 13.60 8.18
C LYS A 98 11.97 12.70 8.09
N ILE A 99 11.86 11.91 7.03
CA ILE A 99 10.73 11.01 6.79
C ILE A 99 11.24 9.59 6.68
N GLN A 100 10.56 8.67 7.34
CA GLN A 100 10.74 7.23 7.17
C GLN A 100 9.37 6.58 7.06
N GLN A 101 9.19 5.79 6.02
CA GLN A 101 7.96 5.04 5.77
C GLN A 101 8.30 3.58 5.54
N GLU A 102 7.53 2.69 6.15
CA GLU A 102 7.61 1.24 5.98
C GLU A 102 6.22 0.74 5.61
N THR A 103 6.11 0.01 4.53
CA THR A 103 4.83 -0.53 4.08
C THR A 103 4.96 -1.98 3.66
N PHE A 104 3.94 -2.77 3.92
CA PHE A 104 3.79 -4.07 3.27
C PHE A 104 2.32 -4.41 3.04
N THR A 105 2.07 -5.22 2.03
CA THR A 105 0.77 -5.83 1.76
C THR A 105 0.97 -7.29 1.42
N LEU A 106 0.22 -8.14 2.09
CA LEU A 106 0.13 -9.58 1.79
C LEU A 106 -1.31 -9.90 1.39
N GLY A 107 -1.48 -10.59 0.27
CA GLY A 107 -2.79 -10.99 -0.23
C GLY A 107 -2.83 -12.41 -0.75
N ALA A 108 -3.97 -13.04 -0.61
CA ALA A 108 -4.26 -14.37 -1.15
C ALA A 108 -5.62 -14.38 -1.86
N VAL A 109 -5.66 -15.04 -3.01
CA VAL A 109 -6.89 -15.27 -3.77
C VAL A 109 -7.00 -16.76 -4.07
N TYR A 110 -7.99 -17.39 -3.48
CA TYR A 110 -8.37 -18.76 -3.83
C TYR A 110 -9.56 -18.75 -4.78
N ARG A 111 -9.50 -19.52 -5.86
CA ARG A 111 -10.58 -19.69 -6.81
C ARG A 111 -10.94 -21.15 -6.96
N HIS A 112 -12.24 -21.42 -6.90
CA HIS A 112 -12.84 -22.71 -7.22
C HIS A 112 -13.71 -22.59 -8.48
N TYR A 113 -13.40 -23.39 -9.48
CA TYR A 113 -14.11 -23.44 -10.76
C TYR A 113 -15.07 -24.64 -10.78
N ALA A 114 -16.36 -24.40 -10.79
CA ALA A 114 -17.41 -25.41 -10.79
C ALA A 114 -18.34 -25.22 -12.02
N GLY A 115 -17.89 -25.70 -13.17
CA GLY A 115 -18.63 -25.52 -14.42
C GLY A 115 -18.75 -24.03 -14.80
N ALA A 116 -19.98 -23.54 -14.85
CA ALA A 116 -20.28 -22.14 -15.16
C ALA A 116 -20.07 -21.18 -13.95
N HIS A 117 -19.70 -21.70 -12.78
CA HIS A 117 -19.55 -20.94 -11.55
C HIS A 117 -18.07 -20.79 -11.18
N VAL A 118 -17.70 -19.60 -10.72
CA VAL A 118 -16.38 -19.31 -10.16
C VAL A 118 -16.59 -18.71 -8.76
N GLN A 119 -16.16 -19.44 -7.76
CA GLN A 119 -16.16 -18.99 -6.38
C GLN A 119 -14.77 -18.43 -6.03
N SER A 120 -14.71 -17.26 -5.46
CA SER A 120 -13.46 -16.61 -5.09
C SER A 120 -13.49 -16.20 -3.62
N VAL A 121 -12.41 -16.51 -2.93
CA VAL A 121 -12.12 -16.01 -1.58
C VAL A 121 -10.87 -15.16 -1.69
N VAL A 122 -10.96 -13.91 -1.30
CA VAL A 122 -9.85 -12.96 -1.27
C VAL A 122 -9.62 -12.54 0.16
N ALA A 123 -8.39 -12.67 0.62
CA ALA A 123 -7.95 -12.15 1.92
C ALA A 123 -6.71 -11.29 1.71
N SER A 124 -6.62 -10.15 2.38
CA SER A 124 -5.44 -9.31 2.35
C SER A 124 -5.23 -8.56 3.67
N HIS A 125 -3.98 -8.27 3.94
CA HIS A 125 -3.57 -7.41 5.04
C HIS A 125 -2.52 -6.43 4.55
N SER A 126 -2.74 -5.14 4.83
CA SER A 126 -1.81 -4.06 4.53
C SER A 126 -1.39 -3.37 5.83
N TYR A 127 -0.14 -2.98 5.88
CA TYR A 127 0.46 -2.26 6.99
C TYR A 127 1.26 -1.09 6.45
N LEU A 128 1.11 0.07 7.05
CA LEU A 128 1.89 1.28 6.81
C LEU A 128 2.34 1.85 8.15
N ASN A 129 3.62 2.12 8.29
CA ASN A 129 4.19 2.84 9.43
C ASN A 129 4.92 4.07 8.89
N ASN A 130 4.55 5.23 9.39
CA ASN A 130 5.11 6.51 8.98
C ASN A 130 5.71 7.23 10.18
N ARG A 131 6.93 7.75 10.03
CA ARG A 131 7.68 8.47 11.07
C ARG A 131 8.25 9.74 10.48
N ASN A 132 7.85 10.88 11.07
CA ASN A 132 8.40 12.17 10.71
C ASN A 132 9.03 12.79 11.94
N THR A 133 10.25 13.30 11.78
CA THR A 133 11.00 13.91 12.88
C THR A 133 11.66 15.20 12.41
N LYS A 134 11.50 16.24 13.18
CA LYS A 134 12.12 17.53 12.93
C LYS A 134 12.73 18.07 14.22
N TYR A 135 13.98 18.51 14.13
CA TYR A 135 14.67 19.22 15.17
C TYR A 135 14.92 20.68 14.77
N GLN A 136 14.99 21.54 15.74
CA GLN A 136 15.34 22.94 15.56
C GLN A 136 16.76 23.02 14.96
N GLN A 137 16.92 23.80 13.87
CA GLN A 137 18.18 23.93 13.13
C GLN A 137 18.76 22.58 12.67
N ASN A 138 17.93 21.52 12.62
CA ASN A 138 18.34 20.14 12.33
C ASN A 138 19.36 19.53 13.30
N ASP A 139 19.51 20.12 14.49
CA ASP A 139 20.41 19.66 15.54
C ASP A 139 19.72 18.58 16.39
N GLU A 140 20.21 17.35 16.29
CA GLU A 140 19.72 16.18 17.01
C GLU A 140 20.51 15.91 18.31
N SER A 141 21.52 16.72 18.62
CA SER A 141 22.39 16.50 19.78
C SER A 141 21.68 16.74 21.11
N ASP A 142 20.64 17.60 21.09
CA ASP A 142 19.86 17.94 22.28
C ASP A 142 18.38 17.51 22.06
N PRO A 143 17.82 16.66 22.93
CA PRO A 143 16.41 16.30 22.92
C PRO A 143 15.44 17.49 23.01
N GLU A 144 15.87 18.61 23.65
CA GLU A 144 15.05 19.82 23.74
C GLU A 144 14.83 20.52 22.38
N HIS A 145 15.69 20.26 21.39
CA HIS A 145 15.55 20.77 20.04
C HIS A 145 14.45 20.03 19.23
N LEU A 146 13.83 19.01 19.81
CA LEU A 146 12.75 18.29 19.13
C LEU A 146 11.54 19.20 18.90
N MET A 147 11.21 19.43 17.61
CA MET A 147 10.09 20.27 17.15
C MET A 147 8.87 19.44 16.75
N LEU A 148 9.12 18.34 16.04
CA LEU A 148 8.08 17.44 15.55
C LEU A 148 8.53 16.00 15.70
N ARG A 149 7.69 15.17 16.29
CA ARG A 149 7.78 13.73 16.23
C ARG A 149 6.38 13.17 15.97
N LEU A 150 6.16 12.73 14.74
CA LEU A 150 4.92 12.05 14.34
C LEU A 150 5.24 10.60 14.09
N ARG A 151 4.41 9.71 14.65
CA ARG A 151 4.40 8.27 14.34
C ARG A 151 2.98 7.87 14.09
N SER A 152 2.71 7.41 12.87
CA SER A 152 1.40 6.86 12.52
C SER A 152 1.53 5.44 12.00
N THR A 153 0.56 4.62 12.35
CA THR A 153 0.43 3.25 11.87
C THR A 153 -0.95 3.07 11.29
N GLU A 154 -1.01 2.55 10.07
CA GLU A 154 -2.25 2.20 9.41
C GLU A 154 -2.23 0.70 9.10
N GLN A 155 -3.32 0.02 9.42
CA GLN A 155 -3.51 -1.39 9.11
C GLN A 155 -4.87 -1.57 8.46
N ASN A 156 -4.92 -2.41 7.44
CA ASN A 156 -6.17 -2.74 6.78
C ASN A 156 -6.20 -4.25 6.50
N THR A 157 -7.21 -4.92 7.04
CA THR A 157 -7.47 -6.34 6.82
C THR A 157 -8.76 -6.48 6.06
N GLN A 158 -8.74 -7.16 4.92
CA GLN A 158 -9.90 -7.36 4.08
C GLN A 158 -10.17 -8.84 3.84
N LEU A 159 -11.45 -9.19 3.84
CA LEU A 159 -11.97 -10.48 3.38
C LEU A 159 -13.09 -10.22 2.40
N ARG A 160 -13.04 -10.86 1.22
CA ARG A 160 -14.08 -10.78 0.20
C ARG A 160 -14.42 -12.18 -0.29
N LEU A 161 -15.70 -12.46 -0.31
CA LEU A 161 -16.26 -13.68 -0.87
C LEU A 161 -17.09 -13.29 -2.10
N GLU A 162 -16.91 -14.02 -3.19
CA GLU A 162 -17.56 -13.72 -4.45
C GLU A 162 -17.93 -15.01 -5.18
N ASN A 163 -19.12 -15.05 -5.75
CA ASN A 163 -19.54 -16.08 -6.68
C ASN A 163 -19.97 -15.43 -8.01
N SER A 164 -19.29 -15.80 -9.08
CA SER A 164 -19.63 -15.43 -10.45
C SER A 164 -20.21 -16.61 -11.18
N SER A 165 -21.37 -16.45 -11.79
CA SER A 165 -22.08 -17.46 -12.55
C SER A 165 -22.31 -16.97 -13.99
N SER A 166 -21.90 -17.76 -14.96
CA SER A 166 -22.08 -17.45 -16.39
C SER A 166 -23.07 -18.40 -17.02
N PHE A 167 -24.08 -17.87 -17.68
CA PHE A 167 -25.06 -18.67 -18.42
C PHE A 167 -25.50 -17.96 -19.69
N ARG A 168 -25.23 -18.59 -20.85
CA ARG A 168 -25.44 -17.98 -22.16
C ARG A 168 -24.77 -16.61 -22.25
N ASN A 169 -25.57 -15.58 -22.46
CA ASN A 169 -25.15 -14.17 -22.61
C ASN A 169 -25.06 -13.38 -21.31
N TRP A 170 -25.35 -14.01 -20.18
CA TRP A 170 -25.42 -13.37 -18.88
C TRP A 170 -24.26 -13.81 -17.99
N LYS A 171 -23.72 -12.85 -17.26
CA LYS A 171 -22.82 -13.10 -16.14
C LYS A 171 -23.36 -12.39 -14.91
N VAL A 172 -23.66 -13.15 -13.87
CA VAL A 172 -24.11 -12.63 -12.58
C VAL A 172 -23.01 -12.85 -11.56
N THR A 173 -22.65 -11.79 -10.86
CA THR A 173 -21.67 -11.84 -9.75
C THR A 173 -22.34 -11.32 -8.50
N VAL A 174 -22.26 -12.08 -7.42
CA VAL A 174 -22.71 -11.67 -6.08
C VAL A 174 -21.58 -11.86 -5.10
N GLY A 175 -21.50 -10.99 -4.11
CA GLY A 175 -20.42 -11.10 -3.13
C GLY A 175 -20.65 -10.27 -1.88
N THR A 176 -19.82 -10.55 -0.90
CA THR A 176 -19.74 -9.80 0.36
C THR A 176 -18.29 -9.44 0.66
N SER A 177 -18.11 -8.34 1.36
CA SER A 177 -16.80 -7.87 1.80
C SER A 177 -16.85 -7.47 3.27
N LEU A 178 -15.78 -7.77 3.98
CA LEU A 178 -15.49 -7.30 5.33
C LEU A 178 -14.14 -6.60 5.28
N ASP A 179 -14.06 -5.43 5.86
CA ASP A 179 -12.89 -4.57 5.87
C ASP A 179 -12.71 -4.01 7.28
N TYR A 180 -11.55 -4.26 7.88
CA TYR A 180 -11.20 -3.73 9.19
C TYR A 180 -9.96 -2.86 9.07
N SER A 181 -10.16 -1.55 9.24
CA SER A 181 -9.11 -0.53 9.18
C SER A 181 -8.80 -0.01 10.57
N GLN A 182 -7.52 0.06 10.91
CA GLN A 182 -7.01 0.63 12.14
C GLN A 182 -6.03 1.75 11.81
N TYR A 183 -6.17 2.86 12.50
CA TYR A 183 -5.24 3.98 12.46
C TYR A 183 -4.82 4.33 13.88
N SER A 184 -3.53 4.46 14.10
CA SER A 184 -2.95 4.96 15.33
C SER A 184 -1.96 6.07 15.00
N ASN A 185 -2.02 7.18 15.73
CA ASN A 185 -1.10 8.29 15.58
C ASN A 185 -0.68 8.82 16.94
N THR A 186 0.61 9.06 17.08
CA THR A 186 1.19 9.80 18.20
C THR A 186 1.95 10.99 17.63
N THR A 187 1.56 12.18 18.02
CA THR A 187 2.16 13.43 17.55
C THR A 187 2.61 14.26 18.74
N PHE A 188 3.90 14.58 18.73
CA PHE A 188 4.49 15.63 19.55
C PHE A 188 4.88 16.76 18.60
N GLN A 189 4.44 17.99 18.89
CA GLN A 189 4.78 19.18 18.10
C GLN A 189 4.92 20.39 18.98
N LYS A 190 6.05 21.11 18.85
CA LYS A 190 6.24 22.46 19.39
C LYS A 190 5.91 23.48 18.30
N VAL A 191 5.06 24.42 18.62
CA VAL A 191 4.70 25.54 17.72
C VAL A 191 5.10 26.83 18.42
N TYR A 192 5.87 27.66 17.74
CA TYR A 192 6.27 28.97 18.20
C TYR A 192 5.39 30.02 17.51
N THR A 193 4.48 30.59 18.31
CA THR A 193 3.74 31.80 18.00
C THR A 193 4.20 32.88 18.93
N ASP A 194 3.34 33.65 19.57
CA ASP A 194 3.72 34.61 20.62
C ASP A 194 4.24 33.90 21.88
N ARG A 195 3.87 32.66 22.09
CA ARG A 195 4.36 31.77 23.15
C ARG A 195 4.60 30.39 22.62
N ALA A 196 5.60 29.68 23.11
CA ALA A 196 5.83 28.30 22.81
C ALA A 196 4.63 27.44 23.28
N GLN A 197 4.01 26.75 22.39
CA GLN A 197 2.93 25.77 22.64
C GLN A 197 3.39 24.37 22.26
N THR A 198 3.11 23.43 23.15
CA THR A 198 3.41 22.01 22.89
C THR A 198 2.11 21.25 22.74
N PHE A 199 1.99 20.53 21.63
CA PHE A 199 0.91 19.58 21.39
C PHE A 199 1.49 18.18 21.52
N ASP A 200 0.91 17.38 22.41
CA ASP A 200 1.24 15.96 22.59
C ASP A 200 -0.09 15.21 22.67
N TYR A 201 -0.38 14.44 21.64
CA TYR A 201 -1.64 13.72 21.56
C TYR A 201 -1.50 12.37 20.91
N HIS A 202 -2.38 11.48 21.30
CA HIS A 202 -2.52 10.16 20.73
C HIS A 202 -3.93 9.99 20.16
N THR A 203 -4.02 9.50 18.93
CA THR A 203 -5.28 9.21 18.26
C THR A 203 -5.32 7.74 17.89
N TYR A 204 -6.44 7.10 18.15
CA TYR A 204 -6.74 5.75 17.68
C TYR A 204 -8.10 5.72 17.01
N LEU A 205 -8.19 5.09 15.86
CA LEU A 205 -9.41 4.88 15.10
C LEU A 205 -9.46 3.45 14.60
N GLY A 206 -10.56 2.74 14.90
CA GLY A 206 -10.82 1.40 14.37
C GLY A 206 -12.16 1.39 13.63
N ILE A 207 -12.17 1.14 12.33
CA ILE A 207 -13.36 1.13 11.49
C ILE A 207 -13.57 -0.26 10.91
N MET A 208 -14.75 -0.81 11.16
CA MET A 208 -15.22 -2.03 10.53
C MET A 208 -16.27 -1.67 9.49
N ARG A 209 -16.05 -2.10 8.26
CA ARG A 209 -16.96 -1.94 7.13
C ARG A 209 -17.36 -3.31 6.60
N TRP A 210 -18.61 -3.46 6.25
CA TRP A 210 -19.11 -4.65 5.54
C TRP A 210 -19.99 -4.23 4.40
N GLY A 211 -19.97 -5.00 3.34
CA GLY A 211 -20.71 -4.69 2.14
C GLY A 211 -21.25 -5.93 1.46
N LEU A 212 -22.40 -5.76 0.84
CA LEU A 212 -23.00 -6.72 -0.08
C LEU A 212 -23.06 -6.08 -1.45
N PHE A 213 -22.76 -6.83 -2.49
CA PHE A 213 -22.82 -6.33 -3.86
C PHE A 213 -23.31 -7.41 -4.82
N GLY A 214 -23.90 -6.94 -5.89
CA GLY A 214 -24.28 -7.78 -7.02
C GLY A 214 -24.16 -7.04 -8.34
N THR A 215 -23.72 -7.73 -9.39
CA THR A 215 -23.66 -7.19 -10.74
C THR A 215 -24.26 -8.21 -11.71
N VAL A 216 -24.97 -7.69 -12.71
CA VAL A 216 -25.50 -8.46 -13.82
C VAL A 216 -24.93 -7.84 -15.10
N ASN A 217 -24.28 -8.65 -15.90
CA ASN A 217 -23.73 -8.26 -17.19
C ASN A 217 -24.42 -9.09 -18.28
N TYR A 218 -24.82 -8.42 -19.33
CA TYR A 218 -25.35 -9.02 -20.55
C TYR A 218 -24.44 -8.66 -21.72
N THR A 219 -24.07 -9.65 -22.52
CA THR A 219 -23.35 -9.44 -23.79
C THR A 219 -24.16 -10.06 -24.92
N SER A 220 -24.45 -9.32 -26.01
CA SER A 220 -25.18 -9.82 -27.16
C SER A 220 -24.39 -10.95 -27.85
N ILE A 221 -25.09 -11.78 -28.63
CA ILE A 221 -24.49 -12.94 -29.31
C ILE A 221 -23.40 -12.52 -30.30
N ASP A 222 -23.57 -11.36 -30.93
CA ASP A 222 -22.62 -10.78 -31.88
C ASP A 222 -21.49 -9.94 -31.18
N GLU A 223 -21.47 -9.95 -29.85
CA GLU A 223 -20.50 -9.22 -28.99
C GLU A 223 -20.45 -7.69 -29.22
N ARG A 224 -21.42 -7.12 -29.95
CA ARG A 224 -21.44 -5.68 -30.28
C ARG A 224 -22.08 -4.82 -29.20
N PHE A 225 -22.86 -5.44 -28.32
CA PHE A 225 -23.55 -4.74 -27.24
C PHE A 225 -23.27 -5.43 -25.90
N THR A 226 -22.85 -4.65 -24.92
CA THR A 226 -22.73 -5.10 -23.53
C THR A 226 -23.42 -4.11 -22.62
N ALA A 227 -24.27 -4.61 -21.73
CA ALA A 227 -24.92 -3.84 -20.67
C ALA A 227 -24.54 -4.41 -19.32
N SER A 228 -24.32 -3.51 -18.34
CA SER A 228 -23.98 -3.88 -16.97
C SER A 228 -24.84 -3.09 -15.99
N LEU A 229 -25.38 -3.78 -15.00
CA LEU A 229 -26.10 -3.21 -13.86
C LEU A 229 -25.48 -3.73 -12.58
N GLY A 230 -25.18 -2.84 -11.63
CA GLY A 230 -24.65 -3.21 -10.33
C GLY A 230 -25.36 -2.50 -9.20
N LEU A 231 -25.50 -3.19 -8.08
CA LEU A 231 -25.97 -2.66 -6.81
C LEU A 231 -24.97 -3.00 -5.73
N ARG A 232 -24.79 -2.08 -4.79
CA ARG A 232 -23.96 -2.25 -3.62
C ARG A 232 -24.59 -1.58 -2.41
N ALA A 233 -24.53 -2.24 -1.27
CA ALA A 233 -24.92 -1.70 0.04
C ALA A 233 -23.74 -1.88 0.98
N ASP A 234 -23.33 -0.81 1.64
CA ASP A 234 -22.25 -0.81 2.62
C ASP A 234 -22.72 -0.28 3.96
N ALA A 235 -22.16 -0.85 5.02
CA ALA A 235 -22.35 -0.43 6.39
C ALA A 235 -21.00 -0.30 7.11
N ASN A 236 -20.96 0.52 8.13
CA ASN A 236 -19.79 0.62 9.01
C ASN A 236 -20.24 0.91 10.46
N ASN A 237 -19.33 0.67 11.41
CA ASN A 237 -19.62 0.86 12.83
C ASN A 237 -19.69 2.34 13.27
N TYR A 238 -19.42 3.30 12.38
CA TYR A 238 -19.52 4.74 12.65
C TYR A 238 -20.74 5.40 12.03
N SER A 239 -21.45 4.72 11.13
CA SER A 239 -22.62 5.29 10.46
C SER A 239 -23.87 5.16 11.32
N ALA A 240 -24.48 6.30 11.70
CA ALA A 240 -25.76 6.33 12.41
C ALA A 240 -26.96 5.86 11.54
N ALA A 241 -26.81 5.86 10.21
CA ALA A 241 -27.85 5.48 9.27
C ALA A 241 -28.13 3.96 9.22
N MET A 242 -27.30 3.15 9.89
CA MET A 242 -27.40 1.68 9.88
C MET A 242 -27.49 1.08 11.29
N LYS A 243 -28.02 1.83 12.25
CA LYS A 243 -28.39 1.33 13.56
C LYS A 243 -29.81 0.75 13.53
#